data_8d99a8edb103b038b8b774b892776f31
#
_entry.id   8d99a8edb103b038b8b774b892776f31
#
_cell.length_a   1.000
_cell.length_b   1.000
_cell.length_c   1.000
_cell.angle_alpha   90.00
_cell.angle_beta   90.00
_cell.angle_gamma   90.00
#
_symmetry.space_group_name_H-M   'P 1'
#
loop_
_entity.id
_entity.type
_entity.pdbx_description
1 polymer ?
#
loop_
_entity_poly.entity_id
_entity_poly.type
_entity_poly.pdbx_seq_one_letter_code
_entity_poly.pdbx_strand_id
1 'polypeptide(L)'
;MKDNKDVDSLSHTTWRCQYHVVFAPKYRRMVIYGQIKKDIGQILRQLCEQKGIEIIEAEACPDHIHMLISFSPKYSISYVMGYLKGKSSLMIFDRHANLKYKYGNRHFWARGYFVDTVGKNKQRI
;
A
#
# COMPACT_ATOMS: atom_id res chain seq x y z
N MET A 1 9.44 29.64 6.74
CA MET A 1 9.76 28.34 7.10
C MET A 1 9.42 27.38 6.00
N LYS A 2 10.19 26.42 5.83
CA LYS A 2 9.92 25.46 4.88
C LYS A 2 8.99 24.51 5.47
N ASP A 3 7.88 24.39 4.90
CA ASP A 3 6.95 23.44 5.45
C ASP A 3 6.96 22.23 4.55
N ASN A 4 6.06 21.33 4.77
CA ASN A 4 6.00 20.12 4.02
C ASN A 4 5.73 20.38 2.58
N LYS A 5 5.04 21.47 2.29
CA LYS A 5 4.74 21.77 0.95
C LYS A 5 5.98 22.09 0.16
N ASP A 6 6.91 22.80 0.76
CA ASP A 6 8.16 23.11 0.09
C ASP A 6 8.96 21.87 -0.18
N VAL A 7 9.00 20.97 0.79
CA VAL A 7 9.72 19.73 0.63
C VAL A 7 9.09 18.92 -0.48
N ASP A 8 7.78 18.87 -0.51
CA ASP A 8 7.08 18.11 -1.54
C ASP A 8 7.31 18.73 -2.90
N SER A 9 7.35 20.05 -2.98
CA SER A 9 7.61 20.71 -4.24
C SER A 9 8.96 20.34 -4.79
N LEU A 10 9.94 20.29 -3.95
CA LEU A 10 11.25 19.90 -4.39
C LEU A 10 11.26 18.46 -4.88
N SER A 11 10.54 17.61 -4.19
CA SER A 11 10.43 16.24 -4.62
C SER A 11 9.75 16.15 -5.97
N HIS A 12 8.72 16.95 -6.18
CA HIS A 12 8.02 16.92 -7.44
C HIS A 12 8.87 17.43 -8.57
N THR A 13 9.62 18.47 -8.35
CA THR A 13 10.41 19.03 -9.42
C THR A 13 11.62 18.20 -9.74
N THR A 14 12.11 17.44 -8.79
CA THR A 14 13.25 16.61 -9.05
C THR A 14 12.87 15.20 -9.35
N TRP A 15 12.44 14.46 -8.36
CA TRP A 15 12.10 13.07 -8.53
C TRP A 15 10.91 12.71 -7.72
N ARG A 16 10.07 11.88 -8.27
CA ARG A 16 8.99 11.31 -7.51
C ARG A 16 9.09 9.83 -7.74
N CYS A 17 9.55 9.11 -6.76
CA CYS A 17 9.71 7.68 -6.91
C CYS A 17 8.39 6.98 -6.99
N GLN A 18 8.24 6.10 -7.94
CA GLN A 18 7.05 5.29 -8.10
C GLN A 18 7.44 3.84 -7.92
N TYR A 19 6.57 3.11 -7.27
CA TYR A 19 6.82 1.71 -6.99
C TYR A 19 5.61 0.87 -7.37
N HIS A 20 5.85 -0.21 -8.09
CA HIS A 20 4.84 -1.24 -8.23
C HIS A 20 5.01 -2.15 -7.04
N VAL A 21 3.95 -2.38 -6.29
CA VAL A 21 4.01 -3.30 -5.16
C VAL A 21 2.91 -4.34 -5.30
N VAL A 22 3.21 -5.56 -4.90
CA VAL A 22 2.25 -6.64 -4.91
C VAL A 22 2.32 -7.34 -3.57
N PHE A 23 1.19 -7.53 -2.93
CA PHE A 23 1.14 -8.27 -1.68
C PHE A 23 -0.13 -9.09 -1.64
N ALA A 24 -0.11 -10.16 -0.89
CA ALA A 24 -1.14 -11.17 -0.94
C ALA A 24 -1.60 -11.58 0.46
N PRO A 25 -2.83 -12.05 0.58
CA PRO A 25 -3.28 -12.61 1.84
C PRO A 25 -2.42 -13.83 2.21
N LYS A 26 -2.35 -14.13 3.51
CA LYS A 26 -1.62 -15.30 3.96
C LYS A 26 -2.09 -16.51 3.22
N TYR A 27 -1.16 -17.34 2.81
CA TYR A 27 -1.41 -18.58 2.07
C TYR A 27 -2.07 -18.31 0.71
N ARG A 28 -2.00 -17.07 0.23
CA ARG A 28 -2.61 -16.63 -1.02
C ARG A 28 -4.06 -17.07 -1.13
N ARG A 29 -4.78 -16.93 -0.05
CA ARG A 29 -6.18 -17.29 -0.05
C ARG A 29 -6.97 -16.36 -0.96
N MET A 30 -7.92 -16.91 -1.66
CA MET A 30 -8.72 -16.14 -2.60
C MET A 30 -9.91 -15.56 -1.85
N VAL A 31 -9.66 -14.49 -1.08
CA VAL A 31 -10.71 -13.89 -0.27
C VAL A 31 -11.05 -12.47 -0.66
N ILE A 32 -10.31 -11.88 -1.60
CA ILE A 32 -10.51 -10.49 -1.97
C ILE A 32 -11.59 -10.38 -3.03
N TYR A 33 -12.83 -10.37 -2.58
CA TYR A 33 -13.95 -10.15 -3.48
C TYR A 33 -15.14 -9.68 -2.65
N GLY A 34 -16.19 -9.24 -3.30
CA GLY A 34 -17.40 -8.81 -2.61
C GLY A 34 -17.14 -7.67 -1.65
N GLN A 35 -17.72 -7.76 -0.47
CA GLN A 35 -17.61 -6.70 0.52
C GLN A 35 -16.19 -6.57 1.06
N ILE A 36 -15.50 -7.68 1.21
CA ILE A 36 -14.11 -7.62 1.69
C ILE A 36 -13.25 -6.81 0.71
N LYS A 37 -13.44 -7.02 -0.58
CA LYS A 37 -12.69 -6.28 -1.59
C LYS A 37 -12.96 -4.79 -1.48
N LYS A 38 -14.20 -4.40 -1.29
CA LYS A 38 -14.56 -2.99 -1.15
C LYS A 38 -13.93 -2.38 0.09
N ASP A 39 -13.97 -3.12 1.18
CA ASP A 39 -13.42 -2.64 2.44
C ASP A 39 -11.91 -2.50 2.35
N ILE A 40 -11.24 -3.46 1.75
CA ILE A 40 -9.80 -3.38 1.59
C ILE A 40 -9.44 -2.15 0.75
N GLY A 41 -10.18 -1.92 -0.33
CA GLY A 41 -9.94 -0.74 -1.15
C GLY A 41 -10.09 0.55 -0.38
N GLN A 42 -11.15 0.67 0.40
CA GLN A 42 -11.38 1.85 1.21
C GLN A 42 -10.28 2.04 2.25
N ILE A 43 -9.91 0.96 2.91
CA ILE A 43 -8.89 1.00 3.95
C ILE A 43 -7.56 1.45 3.38
N LEU A 44 -7.16 0.86 2.27
CA LEU A 44 -5.87 1.22 1.67
C LEU A 44 -5.86 2.67 1.18
N ARG A 45 -6.96 3.13 0.61
CA ARG A 45 -7.04 4.53 0.17
C ARG A 45 -6.95 5.47 1.37
N GLN A 46 -7.63 5.15 2.44
CA GLN A 46 -7.61 5.98 3.63
C GLN A 46 -6.22 6.05 4.24
N LEU A 47 -5.56 4.91 4.34
CA LEU A 47 -4.22 4.86 4.91
C LEU A 47 -3.22 5.62 4.05
N CYS A 48 -3.33 5.48 2.75
CA CYS A 48 -2.44 6.21 1.86
C CYS A 48 -2.66 7.70 1.96
N GLU A 49 -3.91 8.11 2.04
CA GLU A 49 -4.24 9.51 2.16
C GLU A 49 -3.66 10.10 3.43
N GLN A 50 -3.73 9.36 4.53
CA GLN A 50 -3.21 9.83 5.80
C GLN A 50 -1.72 10.07 5.80
N LYS A 51 -1.00 9.38 4.94
CA LYS A 51 0.45 9.50 4.88
C LYS A 51 0.94 10.27 3.66
N GLY A 52 0.03 10.80 2.86
CA GLY A 52 0.44 11.49 1.66
C GLY A 52 1.01 10.57 0.61
N ILE A 53 0.59 9.32 0.60
CA ILE A 53 1.00 8.36 -0.41
C ILE A 53 -0.02 8.43 -1.54
N GLU A 54 0.47 8.67 -2.74
CA GLU A 54 -0.40 8.75 -3.89
C GLU A 54 -0.60 7.38 -4.50
N ILE A 55 -1.84 7.00 -4.76
CA ILE A 55 -2.13 5.77 -5.47
C ILE A 55 -2.36 6.16 -6.93
N ILE A 56 -1.46 5.75 -7.79
CA ILE A 56 -1.58 6.07 -9.20
C ILE A 56 -2.48 5.06 -9.88
N GLU A 57 -2.31 3.80 -9.54
CA GLU A 57 -3.14 2.71 -10.05
C GLU A 57 -3.26 1.68 -8.96
N ALA A 58 -4.35 0.96 -8.96
CA ALA A 58 -4.51 -0.13 -8.02
C ALA A 58 -5.48 -1.15 -8.59
N GLU A 59 -5.20 -2.41 -8.32
CA GLU A 59 -6.07 -3.48 -8.76
C GLU A 59 -6.12 -4.53 -7.67
N ALA A 60 -7.32 -4.94 -7.32
CA ALA A 60 -7.50 -5.97 -6.32
C ALA A 60 -7.96 -7.24 -7.01
N CYS A 61 -7.08 -8.22 -7.00
CA CYS A 61 -7.40 -9.55 -7.53
C CYS A 61 -7.78 -10.45 -6.37
N PRO A 62 -8.44 -11.57 -6.61
CA PRO A 62 -8.91 -12.39 -5.50
C PRO A 62 -7.83 -12.82 -4.53
N ASP A 63 -6.60 -13.02 -4.99
CA ASP A 63 -5.53 -13.49 -4.14
C ASP A 63 -4.35 -12.53 -4.01
N HIS A 64 -4.49 -11.30 -4.46
CA HIS A 64 -3.42 -10.31 -4.28
C HIS A 64 -3.88 -8.91 -4.60
N ILE A 65 -3.12 -7.95 -4.12
CA ILE A 65 -3.31 -6.53 -4.42
C ILE A 65 -2.10 -6.09 -5.23
N HIS A 66 -2.35 -5.34 -6.27
CA HIS A 66 -1.30 -4.75 -7.07
C HIS A 66 -1.52 -3.24 -7.07
N MET A 67 -0.51 -2.48 -6.72
CA MET A 67 -0.62 -1.03 -6.66
C MET A 67 0.59 -0.35 -7.27
N LEU A 68 0.36 0.77 -7.91
CA LEU A 68 1.44 1.67 -8.30
C LEU A 68 1.30 2.89 -7.41
N ILE A 69 2.29 3.11 -6.56
CA ILE A 69 2.23 4.19 -5.57
C ILE A 69 3.44 5.10 -5.67
N SER A 70 3.27 6.29 -5.14
CA SER A 70 4.32 7.29 -5.12
C SER A 70 4.27 8.01 -3.79
N PHE A 71 5.41 8.35 -3.24
CA PHE A 71 5.45 9.05 -1.95
C PHE A 71 6.75 9.81 -1.80
N SER A 72 6.79 10.64 -0.78
CA SER A 72 7.94 11.47 -0.51
C SER A 72 9.18 10.65 -0.20
N PRO A 73 10.36 11.04 -0.67
CA PRO A 73 11.57 10.31 -0.37
C PRO A 73 11.93 10.24 1.10
N LYS A 74 11.21 10.95 1.96
CA LYS A 74 11.47 10.82 3.38
C LYS A 74 11.04 9.46 3.92
N TYR A 75 10.21 8.73 3.18
CA TYR A 75 9.80 7.40 3.59
C TYR A 75 10.55 6.36 2.79
N SER A 76 10.94 5.26 3.44
CA SER A 76 11.46 4.11 2.72
C SER A 76 10.31 3.23 2.27
N ILE A 77 10.55 2.43 1.25
CA ILE A 77 9.52 1.50 0.80
C ILE A 77 9.18 0.49 1.90
N SER A 78 10.15 0.06 2.67
CA SER A 78 9.86 -0.90 3.73
C SER A 78 9.02 -0.27 4.83
N TYR A 79 9.22 1.00 5.12
CA TYR A 79 8.36 1.68 6.08
C TYR A 79 6.93 1.75 5.56
N VAL A 80 6.77 2.13 4.30
CA VAL A 80 5.46 2.28 3.71
C VAL A 80 4.72 0.93 3.67
N MET A 81 5.43 -0.14 3.29
CA MET A 81 4.79 -1.45 3.23
C MET A 81 4.45 -1.98 4.61
N GLY A 82 5.31 -1.74 5.59
CA GLY A 82 5.01 -2.12 6.97
C GLY A 82 3.77 -1.41 7.49
N TYR A 83 3.69 -0.12 7.19
CA TYR A 83 2.54 0.69 7.59
C TYR A 83 1.25 0.19 6.91
N LEU A 84 1.28 0.03 5.60
CA LEU A 84 0.08 -0.38 4.87
C LEU A 84 -0.39 -1.76 5.25
N LYS A 85 0.53 -2.72 5.32
CA LYS A 85 0.15 -4.10 5.65
C LYS A 85 -0.28 -4.23 7.11
N GLY A 86 0.45 -3.60 8.01
CA GLY A 86 0.15 -3.71 9.42
C GLY A 86 -1.17 -3.06 9.80
N LYS A 87 -1.35 -1.81 9.38
CA LYS A 87 -2.57 -1.11 9.74
C LYS A 87 -3.78 -1.69 9.04
N SER A 88 -3.63 -2.06 7.76
CA SER A 88 -4.77 -2.62 7.06
C SER A 88 -5.20 -3.95 7.64
N SER A 89 -4.25 -4.78 8.09
CA SER A 89 -4.63 -6.05 8.73
C SER A 89 -5.55 -5.81 9.91
N LEU A 90 -5.19 -4.88 10.77
CA LEU A 90 -6.00 -4.58 11.93
C LEU A 90 -7.39 -4.10 11.53
N MET A 91 -7.45 -3.23 10.56
CA MET A 91 -8.73 -2.67 10.14
C MET A 91 -9.60 -3.71 9.43
N ILE A 92 -8.98 -4.60 8.67
CA ILE A 92 -9.71 -5.67 8.02
C ILE A 92 -10.32 -6.59 9.07
N PHE A 93 -9.55 -6.97 10.08
CA PHE A 93 -10.07 -7.84 11.13
C PHE A 93 -11.14 -7.15 11.98
N ASP A 94 -11.08 -5.83 12.09
CA ASP A 94 -12.12 -5.12 12.79
C ASP A 94 -13.44 -5.22 12.05
N ARG A 95 -13.40 -5.13 10.74
CA ARG A 95 -14.63 -5.18 9.95
C ARG A 95 -15.09 -6.59 9.66
N HIS A 96 -14.16 -7.55 9.66
CA HIS A 96 -14.44 -8.93 9.33
C HIS A 96 -13.85 -9.84 10.38
N ALA A 97 -14.40 -9.76 11.58
CA ALA A 97 -13.84 -10.46 12.72
C ALA A 97 -13.72 -11.97 12.53
N ASN A 98 -14.59 -12.55 11.73
CA ASN A 98 -14.54 -13.98 11.50
C ASN A 98 -13.26 -14.41 10.78
N LEU A 99 -12.58 -13.51 10.11
CA LEU A 99 -11.35 -13.85 9.44
C LEU A 99 -10.20 -14.09 10.40
N LYS A 100 -10.29 -13.55 11.60
CA LYS A 100 -9.23 -13.77 12.58
C LYS A 100 -8.95 -15.22 12.82
N TYR A 101 -9.97 -16.04 12.79
CA TYR A 101 -9.79 -17.45 13.07
C TYR A 101 -8.99 -18.14 11.97
N LYS A 102 -9.10 -17.64 10.75
CA LYS A 102 -8.36 -18.25 9.65
C LYS A 102 -6.93 -17.77 9.60
N TYR A 103 -6.67 -16.55 10.06
CA TYR A 103 -5.35 -15.95 9.89
C TYR A 103 -4.56 -15.81 11.18
N GLY A 104 -4.96 -16.51 12.21
CA GLY A 104 -4.22 -16.48 13.46
C GLY A 104 -4.28 -15.13 14.13
N ASN A 105 -5.30 -14.40 13.86
CA ASN A 105 -5.64 -13.19 14.49
C ASN A 105 -4.65 -12.05 14.44
N ARG A 106 -3.63 -12.09 13.64
CA ARG A 106 -2.69 -11.03 13.64
C ARG A 106 -2.37 -10.50 12.28
N HIS A 107 -2.15 -11.35 11.33
CA HIS A 107 -1.64 -10.93 10.04
C HIS A 107 -2.54 -11.41 8.93
N PHE A 108 -3.22 -10.47 8.32
CA PHE A 108 -4.04 -10.82 7.17
C PHE A 108 -3.15 -11.10 5.96
N TRP A 109 -2.08 -10.33 5.80
CA TRP A 109 -1.22 -10.42 4.63
C TRP A 109 -0.06 -11.38 4.87
N ALA A 110 0.36 -12.03 3.80
CA ALA A 110 1.55 -12.87 3.85
C ALA A 110 2.76 -12.02 4.15
N ARG A 111 3.79 -12.62 4.72
CA ARG A 111 5.01 -11.92 5.00
C ARG A 111 5.66 -11.58 3.66
N GLY A 112 6.29 -10.46 3.56
CA GLY A 112 6.96 -10.07 2.35
C GLY A 112 6.02 -9.43 1.33
N TYR A 113 6.60 -9.01 0.23
CA TYR A 113 5.87 -8.38 -0.84
C TYR A 113 6.82 -8.26 -2.03
N PHE A 114 6.25 -8.08 -3.21
CA PHE A 114 7.06 -7.83 -4.39
C PHE A 114 7.11 -6.32 -4.59
N VAL A 115 8.26 -5.79 -4.96
CA VAL A 115 8.38 -4.38 -5.26
C VAL A 115 9.30 -4.18 -6.45
N ASP A 116 8.89 -3.25 -7.31
CA ASP A 116 9.70 -2.89 -8.47
C ASP A 116 9.66 -1.38 -8.56
N THR A 117 10.81 -0.75 -8.62
CA THR A 117 10.91 0.69 -8.72
C THR A 117 10.73 1.10 -10.15
N VAL A 118 9.80 2.01 -10.39
CA VAL A 118 9.62 2.50 -11.74
C VAL A 118 10.63 3.59 -11.96
N GLY A 119 11.43 3.43 -12.99
CA GLY A 119 12.49 4.37 -13.21
C GLY A 119 11.99 5.66 -13.77
N LYS A 120 11.78 6.63 -12.93
CA LYS A 120 11.33 7.84 -13.37
C LYS A 120 12.37 8.73 -13.83
N ASN A 121 13.55 8.52 -13.48
CA ASN A 121 14.55 9.44 -13.92
C ASN A 121 15.13 9.08 -15.22
N LYS A 122 14.72 8.04 -15.84
CA LYS A 122 15.31 7.73 -17.05
C LYS A 122 14.87 8.66 -18.08
N GLN A 123 13.85 9.32 -17.92
CA GLN A 123 13.50 10.12 -18.96
C GLN A 123 14.27 11.34 -19.00
N ARG A 124 15.02 11.65 -18.08
CA ARG A 124 15.71 12.76 -18.12
C ARG A 124 16.83 12.67 -18.82
N ILE A 125 17.09 11.76 -19.31
CA ILE A 125 18.32 11.74 -19.97
C ILE A 125 18.35 12.44 -21.23
#